data_0afc64b30ff62ee79394ac0e299c2b9b
#
_entry.id   0afc64b30ff62ee79394ac0e299c2b9b
#
_cell.length_a   1.000
_cell.length_b   1.000
_cell.length_c   1.000
_cell.angle_alpha   90.00
_cell.angle_beta   90.00
_cell.angle_gamma   90.00
#
_symmetry.space_group_name_H-M   'P 1'
#
loop_
_entity.id
_entity.type
_entity.pdbx_description
1 polymer ?
#
loop_
_entity_poly.entity_id
_entity_poly.type
_entity_poly.pdbx_seq_one_letter_code
_entity_poly.pdbx_strand_id
1 'polypeptide(L)'
;MAWNFERVAGPYKGRTGGLAWDGKGILFSAVGEEKILRYDPSTEKAELFRWFTGRTNGLAVAKDGTVFGAQEGGRRVIHFLADGSTAPTQELLDGAHHNQPVDLAIDSKGRLWIADPYNSQPPYGPPAYPFLPHASVLRMDQYGPRLYRLSRVTHDTAGPRAVLLSADEKTLYVADGDVERGDVCQLFAYPIDKHGVAGHRKTLLNLAANERGIEGMCLDSDGNIIACMGWNKSGAPPAVVVISRGGTILETHPAPADAPMRCTFGDADLGSLYVTAADGGLYRARGIGRRGLKRSPPS
;
A
#
# COMPACT_ATOMS: atom_id res chain seq x y z
N MET A 1 8.16 -18.58 -16.91
CA MET A 1 6.75 -19.02 -16.97
C MET A 1 5.88 -17.95 -16.33
N ALA A 2 4.64 -17.76 -16.80
CA ALA A 2 3.69 -16.87 -16.14
C ALA A 2 3.34 -17.40 -14.74
N TRP A 3 3.14 -16.51 -13.78
CA TRP A 3 2.66 -16.90 -12.45
C TRP A 3 1.19 -17.32 -12.53
N ASN A 4 0.86 -18.40 -11.82
CA ASN A 4 -0.52 -18.89 -11.75
C ASN A 4 -1.13 -18.46 -10.43
N PHE A 5 -2.22 -17.69 -10.51
CA PHE A 5 -2.93 -17.19 -9.35
C PHE A 5 -4.22 -17.99 -9.13
N GLU A 6 -4.48 -18.36 -7.89
CA GLU A 6 -5.74 -18.94 -7.43
C GLU A 6 -6.47 -17.94 -6.52
N ARG A 7 -7.78 -17.84 -6.61
CA ARG A 7 -8.57 -17.05 -5.67
C ARG A 7 -8.76 -17.83 -4.38
N VAL A 8 -8.25 -17.27 -3.27
CA VAL A 8 -8.28 -17.93 -1.95
C VAL A 8 -9.32 -17.33 -1.01
N ALA A 9 -9.85 -16.14 -1.29
CA ALA A 9 -10.98 -15.59 -0.57
C ALA A 9 -11.80 -14.62 -1.45
N GLY A 10 -13.05 -14.38 -1.07
CA GLY A 10 -13.98 -13.52 -1.80
C GLY A 10 -14.78 -14.25 -2.90
N PRO A 11 -15.43 -13.51 -3.82
CA PRO A 11 -15.40 -12.05 -3.93
C PRO A 11 -16.19 -11.35 -2.83
N TYR A 12 -15.64 -10.24 -2.33
CA TYR A 12 -16.34 -9.31 -1.41
C TYR A 12 -16.98 -8.17 -2.21
N LYS A 13 -17.90 -7.44 -1.56
CA LYS A 13 -18.57 -6.31 -2.24
C LYS A 13 -17.56 -5.16 -2.51
N GLY A 14 -17.38 -4.85 -3.77
CA GLY A 14 -16.43 -3.84 -4.23
C GLY A 14 -14.97 -4.34 -4.14
N ARG A 15 -14.01 -3.43 -4.22
CA ARG A 15 -12.59 -3.78 -4.24
C ARG A 15 -12.09 -4.32 -2.91
N THR A 16 -11.13 -5.23 -2.98
CA THR A 16 -10.21 -5.52 -1.89
C THR A 16 -8.98 -4.61 -1.99
N GLY A 17 -8.42 -4.24 -0.86
CA GLY A 17 -7.25 -3.35 -0.76
C GLY A 17 -6.30 -3.83 0.32
N GLY A 18 -5.70 -2.92 1.05
CA GLY A 18 -4.79 -3.08 2.18
C GLY A 18 -4.31 -4.50 2.45
N LEU A 19 -3.04 -4.78 2.25
CA LEU A 19 -2.52 -6.15 2.28
C LEU A 19 -1.24 -6.20 3.10
N ALA A 20 -1.23 -7.03 4.16
CA ALA A 20 -0.06 -7.17 5.02
C ALA A 20 0.03 -8.59 5.62
N TRP A 21 1.25 -9.11 5.70
CA TRP A 21 1.56 -10.33 6.44
C TRP A 21 1.82 -10.00 7.91
N ASP A 22 1.07 -10.60 8.84
CA ASP A 22 1.19 -10.33 10.29
C ASP A 22 1.98 -11.42 11.06
N GLY A 23 2.66 -12.30 10.33
CA GLY A 23 3.39 -13.43 10.92
C GLY A 23 2.55 -14.68 11.12
N LYS A 24 1.24 -14.60 10.96
CA LYS A 24 0.27 -15.70 11.14
C LYS A 24 -0.63 -15.87 9.92
N GLY A 25 -1.00 -14.78 9.28
CA GLY A 25 -1.89 -14.77 8.13
C GLY A 25 -1.80 -13.47 7.34
N ILE A 26 -2.57 -13.41 6.27
CA ILE A 26 -2.69 -12.24 5.42
C ILE A 26 -3.86 -11.39 5.91
N LEU A 27 -3.54 -10.21 6.46
CA LEU A 27 -4.54 -9.17 6.66
C LEU A 27 -4.86 -8.50 5.32
N PHE A 28 -6.13 -8.35 5.01
CA PHE A 28 -6.59 -7.64 3.82
C PHE A 28 -7.90 -6.91 4.05
N SER A 29 -8.11 -5.81 3.34
CA SER A 29 -9.30 -4.98 3.48
C SER A 29 -10.35 -5.34 2.42
N ALA A 30 -11.60 -5.62 2.83
CA ALA A 30 -12.78 -5.55 1.99
C ALA A 30 -13.34 -4.12 2.10
N VAL A 31 -12.79 -3.21 1.28
CA VAL A 31 -12.96 -1.76 1.42
C VAL A 31 -14.44 -1.33 1.34
N GLY A 32 -15.18 -1.90 0.40
CA GLY A 32 -16.61 -1.60 0.21
C GLY A 32 -17.51 -2.12 1.34
N GLU A 33 -17.04 -3.07 2.14
CA GLU A 33 -17.77 -3.63 3.29
C GLU A 33 -17.27 -3.09 4.63
N GLU A 34 -16.26 -2.21 4.62
CA GLU A 34 -15.63 -1.64 5.81
C GLU A 34 -15.12 -2.70 6.80
N LYS A 35 -14.50 -3.75 6.24
CA LYS A 35 -13.95 -4.88 7.01
C LYS A 35 -12.48 -5.07 6.73
N ILE A 36 -11.76 -5.56 7.73
CA ILE A 36 -10.46 -6.21 7.57
C ILE A 36 -10.63 -7.67 7.91
N LEU A 37 -10.15 -8.55 7.06
CA LEU A 37 -10.13 -9.99 7.27
C LEU A 37 -8.69 -10.47 7.44
N ARG A 38 -8.53 -11.63 8.07
CA ARG A 38 -7.28 -12.39 8.12
C ARG A 38 -7.50 -13.71 7.39
N TYR A 39 -6.74 -13.93 6.34
CA TYR A 39 -6.66 -15.23 5.67
C TYR A 39 -5.53 -16.04 6.30
N ASP A 40 -5.83 -17.24 6.80
CA ASP A 40 -4.87 -18.18 7.34
C ASP A 40 -4.48 -19.19 6.24
N PRO A 41 -3.23 -19.19 5.78
CA PRO A 41 -2.77 -20.11 4.74
C PRO A 41 -2.80 -21.59 5.14
N SER A 42 -2.76 -21.89 6.46
CA SER A 42 -2.75 -23.26 6.96
C SER A 42 -4.11 -23.92 6.98
N THR A 43 -5.17 -23.13 7.22
CA THR A 43 -6.56 -23.61 7.24
C THR A 43 -7.33 -23.23 5.97
N GLU A 44 -6.73 -22.38 5.13
CA GLU A 44 -7.32 -21.81 3.91
C GLU A 44 -8.66 -21.08 4.17
N LYS A 45 -8.79 -20.45 5.33
CA LYS A 45 -9.98 -19.69 5.74
C LYS A 45 -9.69 -18.23 5.91
N ALA A 46 -10.64 -17.38 5.53
CA ALA A 46 -10.63 -15.95 5.83
C ALA A 46 -11.63 -15.68 6.96
N GLU A 47 -11.13 -15.10 8.04
CA GLU A 47 -11.93 -14.76 9.23
C GLU A 47 -11.94 -13.25 9.43
N LEU A 48 -13.00 -12.75 10.06
CA LEU A 48 -13.11 -11.34 10.38
C LEU A 48 -12.05 -10.92 11.41
N PHE A 49 -11.25 -9.92 11.05
CA PHE A 49 -10.30 -9.29 11.97
C PHE A 49 -10.87 -8.00 12.57
N ARG A 50 -11.52 -7.13 11.78
CA ARG A 50 -12.12 -5.86 12.24
C ARG A 50 -13.34 -5.47 11.42
N TRP A 51 -14.32 -4.86 12.09
CA TRP A 51 -15.46 -4.16 11.52
C TRP A 51 -15.28 -2.64 11.59
N PHE A 52 -16.10 -1.91 10.83
CA PHE A 52 -16.18 -0.44 10.83
C PHE A 52 -14.83 0.20 10.66
N THR A 53 -14.11 -0.23 9.64
CA THR A 53 -12.72 0.16 9.41
C THR A 53 -12.57 1.49 8.67
N GLY A 54 -13.67 2.27 8.47
CA GLY A 54 -13.62 3.59 7.83
C GLY A 54 -13.07 3.53 6.41
N ARG A 55 -13.39 2.47 5.67
CA ARG A 55 -12.85 2.21 4.31
C ARG A 55 -11.31 2.20 4.30
N THR A 56 -10.71 1.47 5.23
CA THR A 56 -9.25 1.26 5.22
C THR A 56 -8.82 0.69 3.88
N ASN A 57 -7.92 1.39 3.18
CA ASN A 57 -7.40 1.00 1.88
C ASN A 57 -5.96 0.46 1.96
N GLY A 58 -5.09 1.06 2.77
CA GLY A 58 -3.74 0.57 3.04
C GLY A 58 -3.63 -0.07 4.42
N LEU A 59 -2.81 -1.12 4.54
CA LEU A 59 -2.50 -1.79 5.82
C LEU A 59 -0.98 -1.96 5.96
N ALA A 60 -0.49 -1.78 7.17
CA ALA A 60 0.87 -2.16 7.53
C ALA A 60 0.92 -2.72 8.94
N VAL A 61 1.82 -3.67 9.15
CA VAL A 61 2.06 -4.31 10.45
C VAL A 61 3.45 -3.94 10.92
N ALA A 62 3.54 -3.34 12.10
CA ALA A 62 4.80 -3.01 12.74
C ALA A 62 5.45 -4.28 13.32
N LYS A 63 6.73 -4.19 13.67
CA LYS A 63 7.50 -5.33 14.20
C LYS A 63 6.94 -5.92 15.49
N ASP A 64 6.28 -5.10 16.31
CA ASP A 64 5.61 -5.52 17.56
C ASP A 64 4.21 -6.10 17.33
N GLY A 65 3.78 -6.23 16.09
CA GLY A 65 2.45 -6.71 15.71
C GLY A 65 1.37 -5.64 15.67
N THR A 66 1.71 -4.38 15.93
CA THR A 66 0.78 -3.26 15.80
C THR A 66 0.32 -3.10 14.35
N VAL A 67 -0.99 -3.00 14.16
CA VAL A 67 -1.61 -2.86 12.83
C VAL A 67 -2.04 -1.41 12.62
N PHE A 68 -1.58 -0.81 11.53
CA PHE A 68 -2.00 0.52 11.10
C PHE A 68 -2.80 0.44 9.81
N GLY A 69 -3.80 1.31 9.68
CA GLY A 69 -4.64 1.42 8.49
C GLY A 69 -4.74 2.85 7.95
N ALA A 70 -4.55 3.00 6.65
CA ALA A 70 -4.83 4.22 5.92
C ALA A 70 -6.33 4.24 5.55
N GLN A 71 -7.10 5.10 6.22
CA GLN A 71 -8.55 5.21 6.05
C GLN A 71 -8.88 6.29 5.02
N GLU A 72 -9.22 5.89 3.79
CA GLU A 72 -9.64 6.84 2.76
C GLU A 72 -10.97 7.53 3.11
N GLY A 73 -11.92 6.80 3.73
CA GLY A 73 -13.18 7.35 4.18
C GLY A 73 -13.05 8.19 5.45
N GLY A 74 -12.20 7.74 6.37
CA GLY A 74 -11.93 8.44 7.63
C GLY A 74 -10.94 9.59 7.51
N ARG A 75 -10.27 9.78 6.37
CA ARG A 75 -9.24 10.80 6.11
C ARG A 75 -8.17 10.84 7.19
N ARG A 76 -7.63 9.67 7.56
CA ARG A 76 -6.63 9.53 8.60
C ARG A 76 -5.88 8.22 8.53
N VAL A 77 -4.81 8.11 9.28
CA VAL A 77 -4.21 6.83 9.66
C VAL A 77 -4.71 6.45 11.05
N ILE A 78 -5.06 5.19 11.24
CA ILE A 78 -5.57 4.67 12.51
C ILE A 78 -4.72 3.50 13.00
N HIS A 79 -4.66 3.34 14.31
CA HIS A 79 -4.04 2.21 14.99
C HIS A 79 -5.13 1.23 15.45
N PHE A 80 -5.09 -0.01 14.98
CA PHE A 80 -5.97 -1.10 15.40
C PHE A 80 -5.35 -1.81 16.61
N LEU A 81 -5.97 -1.67 17.77
CA LEU A 81 -5.46 -2.23 19.02
C LEU A 81 -5.82 -3.73 19.17
N ALA A 82 -5.02 -4.46 19.96
CA ALA A 82 -5.22 -5.89 20.18
C ALA A 82 -6.56 -6.24 20.83
N ASP A 83 -7.10 -5.34 21.65
CA ASP A 83 -8.39 -5.50 22.34
C ASP A 83 -9.63 -5.29 21.42
N GLY A 84 -9.42 -5.02 20.15
CA GLY A 84 -10.48 -4.77 19.18
C GLY A 84 -10.86 -3.30 19.02
N SER A 85 -10.39 -2.43 19.91
CA SER A 85 -10.59 -0.99 19.80
C SER A 85 -9.63 -0.34 18.79
N THR A 86 -9.79 0.95 18.58
CA THR A 86 -8.89 1.75 17.74
C THR A 86 -8.34 2.93 18.52
N ALA A 87 -7.14 3.37 18.16
CA ALA A 87 -6.56 4.60 18.68
C ALA A 87 -6.28 5.58 17.51
N PRO A 88 -6.60 6.87 17.68
CA PRO A 88 -6.24 7.87 16.70
C PRO A 88 -4.72 8.04 16.67
N THR A 89 -4.24 8.51 15.52
CA THR A 89 -2.87 9.00 15.34
C THR A 89 -2.91 10.52 15.16
N GLN A 90 -1.91 11.12 14.51
CA GLN A 90 -1.96 12.54 14.16
C GLN A 90 -2.83 12.73 12.90
N GLU A 91 -3.95 13.44 13.03
CA GLU A 91 -4.91 13.64 11.95
C GLU A 91 -4.69 14.94 11.17
N LEU A 92 -3.99 15.91 11.75
CA LEU A 92 -3.80 17.25 11.17
C LEU A 92 -2.31 17.53 10.90
N LEU A 93 -2.04 18.12 9.73
CA LEU A 93 -0.79 18.78 9.38
C LEU A 93 -1.11 20.26 9.13
N ASP A 94 -0.47 21.15 9.90
CA ASP A 94 -0.67 22.62 9.80
C ASP A 94 -2.15 23.05 9.87
N GLY A 95 -2.95 22.35 10.68
CA GLY A 95 -4.37 22.60 10.86
C GLY A 95 -5.30 22.03 9.79
N ALA A 96 -4.77 21.31 8.81
CA ALA A 96 -5.53 20.67 7.74
C ALA A 96 -5.54 19.14 7.87
N HIS A 97 -6.68 18.52 7.57
CA HIS A 97 -6.86 17.06 7.56
C HIS A 97 -6.12 16.41 6.38
N HIS A 98 -5.76 15.15 6.53
CA HIS A 98 -5.35 14.31 5.40
C HIS A 98 -6.35 14.41 4.24
N ASN A 99 -5.88 14.19 3.02
CA ASN A 99 -6.75 14.07 1.86
C ASN A 99 -7.53 12.75 1.88
N GLN A 100 -6.95 11.72 1.33
CA GLN A 100 -7.50 10.35 1.35
C GLN A 100 -6.36 9.34 1.38
N PRO A 101 -5.74 9.09 2.54
CA PRO A 101 -4.60 8.20 2.61
C PRO A 101 -5.00 6.80 2.11
N VAL A 102 -4.24 6.28 1.14
CA VAL A 102 -4.56 5.03 0.43
C VAL A 102 -3.54 3.92 0.65
N ASP A 103 -2.31 4.28 1.02
CA ASP A 103 -1.25 3.30 1.24
C ASP A 103 -0.29 3.78 2.33
N LEU A 104 0.40 2.82 2.99
CA LEU A 104 1.40 3.14 3.99
C LEU A 104 2.48 2.07 4.11
N ALA A 105 3.69 2.52 4.44
CA ALA A 105 4.82 1.66 4.77
C ALA A 105 5.38 2.04 6.15
N ILE A 106 6.01 1.07 6.84
CA ILE A 106 6.66 1.30 8.14
C ILE A 106 8.14 1.01 7.98
N ASP A 107 8.99 1.90 8.45
CA ASP A 107 10.44 1.68 8.49
C ASP A 107 10.91 1.00 9.78
N SER A 108 12.21 0.69 9.86
CA SER A 108 12.81 0.02 11.02
C SER A 108 12.76 0.85 12.30
N LYS A 109 12.56 2.15 12.20
CA LYS A 109 12.41 3.09 13.32
C LYS A 109 10.94 3.26 13.76
N GLY A 110 10.00 2.56 13.11
CA GLY A 110 8.56 2.66 13.38
C GLY A 110 7.90 3.90 12.79
N ARG A 111 8.56 4.63 11.87
CA ARG A 111 7.96 5.77 11.19
C ARG A 111 7.04 5.29 10.08
N LEU A 112 5.87 5.90 9.99
CA LEU A 112 4.89 5.60 8.94
C LEU A 112 5.08 6.56 7.77
N TRP A 113 5.19 6.00 6.56
CA TRP A 113 5.25 6.73 5.30
C TRP A 113 3.92 6.52 4.59
N ILE A 114 3.23 7.60 4.24
CA ILE A 114 1.80 7.58 3.90
C ILE A 114 1.60 8.21 2.53
N ALA A 115 1.01 7.47 1.59
CA ALA A 115 0.53 8.04 0.33
C ALA A 115 -0.82 8.72 0.58
N ASP A 116 -0.88 10.04 0.42
CA ASP A 116 -2.06 10.86 0.68
C ASP A 116 -2.48 11.64 -0.58
N PRO A 117 -3.11 10.98 -1.58
CA PRO A 117 -3.55 11.62 -2.80
C PRO A 117 -4.74 12.54 -2.54
N TYR A 118 -4.79 13.64 -3.27
CA TYR A 118 -5.96 14.50 -3.28
C TYR A 118 -7.11 13.85 -4.06
N ASN A 119 -8.30 13.90 -3.48
CA ASN A 119 -9.53 13.57 -4.18
C ASN A 119 -10.62 14.58 -3.80
N SER A 120 -11.15 15.29 -4.79
CA SER A 120 -12.23 16.27 -4.59
C SER A 120 -13.55 15.63 -4.19
N GLN A 121 -13.76 14.35 -4.55
CA GLN A 121 -14.95 13.60 -4.20
C GLN A 121 -14.62 12.64 -3.05
N PRO A 122 -15.07 12.92 -1.82
CA PRO A 122 -14.85 12.00 -0.73
C PRO A 122 -15.61 10.70 -1.02
N PRO A 123 -14.98 9.53 -0.79
CA PRO A 123 -15.61 8.25 -1.05
C PRO A 123 -16.76 7.95 -0.08
N TYR A 124 -16.86 8.68 1.03
CA TYR A 124 -17.81 8.42 2.09
C TYR A 124 -18.03 9.64 3.00
N GLY A 125 -19.28 9.99 3.22
CA GLY A 125 -19.68 11.06 4.14
C GLY A 125 -19.28 12.48 3.70
N PRO A 126 -19.60 13.48 4.51
CA PRO A 126 -19.18 14.85 4.25
C PRO A 126 -17.67 15.01 4.40
N PRO A 127 -17.02 15.81 3.53
CA PRO A 127 -15.58 16.05 3.66
C PRO A 127 -15.26 16.80 4.95
N ALA A 128 -14.17 16.38 5.62
CA ALA A 128 -13.58 17.13 6.72
C ALA A 128 -12.79 18.33 6.16
N TYR A 129 -13.07 19.52 6.64
CA TYR A 129 -12.42 20.76 6.20
C TYR A 129 -11.65 21.43 7.35
N PRO A 130 -10.58 22.16 7.07
CA PRO A 130 -9.86 22.17 5.79
C PRO A 130 -9.11 20.86 5.57
N PHE A 131 -8.87 20.47 4.33
CA PHE A 131 -7.97 19.39 3.96
C PHE A 131 -6.71 19.95 3.31
N LEU A 132 -5.64 19.12 3.25
CA LEU A 132 -4.36 19.55 2.71
C LEU A 132 -4.50 20.02 1.25
N PRO A 133 -3.92 21.17 0.90
CA PRO A 133 -4.02 21.75 -0.45
C PRO A 133 -3.07 21.09 -1.47
N HIS A 134 -2.51 19.96 -1.13
CA HIS A 134 -1.52 19.26 -1.95
C HIS A 134 -1.65 17.75 -1.78
N ALA A 135 -1.36 16.97 -2.82
CA ALA A 135 -1.18 15.53 -2.76
C ALA A 135 0.30 15.21 -2.48
N SER A 136 0.58 14.46 -1.43
CA SER A 136 1.96 14.23 -1.02
C SER A 136 2.16 12.88 -0.35
N VAL A 137 3.39 12.43 -0.29
CA VAL A 137 3.79 11.47 0.74
C VAL A 137 3.99 12.26 2.04
N LEU A 138 3.33 11.78 3.09
CA LEU A 138 3.48 12.29 4.45
C LEU A 138 4.30 11.28 5.26
N ARG A 139 4.91 11.76 6.36
CA ARG A 139 5.59 10.91 7.32
C ARG A 139 5.10 11.21 8.72
N MET A 140 4.82 10.14 9.46
CA MET A 140 4.39 10.21 10.85
C MET A 140 5.44 9.59 11.75
N ASP A 141 6.01 10.40 12.64
CA ASP A 141 7.03 10.00 13.60
C ASP A 141 6.41 9.89 14.99
N GLN A 142 6.57 8.74 15.64
CA GLN A 142 6.15 8.58 17.03
C GLN A 142 7.23 9.13 17.96
N TYR A 143 6.85 10.00 18.90
CA TYR A 143 7.77 10.60 19.88
C TYR A 143 7.37 10.33 21.34
N GLY A 144 6.30 9.58 21.56
CA GLY A 144 5.82 9.12 22.85
C GLY A 144 4.66 8.13 22.69
N PRO A 145 4.16 7.53 23.78
CA PRO A 145 3.04 6.61 23.71
C PRO A 145 1.81 7.26 23.07
N ARG A 146 1.45 6.82 21.84
CA ARG A 146 0.33 7.36 21.05
C ARG A 146 0.48 8.85 20.68
N LEU A 147 1.69 9.41 20.76
CA LEU A 147 1.99 10.78 20.35
C LEU A 147 2.75 10.75 19.04
N TYR A 148 2.19 11.40 18.03
CA TYR A 148 2.72 11.40 16.69
C TYR A 148 2.91 12.80 16.16
N ARG A 149 3.94 12.99 15.34
CA ARG A 149 4.19 14.20 14.58
C ARG A 149 4.07 13.88 13.09
N LEU A 150 3.21 14.61 12.39
CA LEU A 150 3.05 14.51 10.95
C LEU A 150 3.92 15.54 10.24
N SER A 151 4.53 15.16 9.13
CA SER A 151 5.33 16.03 8.28
C SER A 151 5.14 15.69 6.80
N ARG A 152 5.27 16.70 5.93
CA ARG A 152 5.27 16.52 4.48
C ARG A 152 6.64 16.04 4.02
N VAL A 153 6.68 15.02 3.15
CA VAL A 153 7.92 14.43 2.61
C VAL A 153 8.16 14.86 1.18
N THR A 154 7.14 14.75 0.32
CA THR A 154 7.26 15.09 -1.10
C THR A 154 6.55 16.42 -1.40
N HIS A 155 7.13 17.21 -2.31
CA HIS A 155 6.60 18.51 -2.71
C HIS A 155 6.30 18.58 -4.21
N ASP A 156 6.52 17.49 -4.92
CA ASP A 156 6.51 17.38 -6.38
C ASP A 156 5.74 16.16 -6.88
N THR A 157 4.87 15.58 -6.03
CA THR A 157 3.93 14.51 -6.39
C THR A 157 2.57 15.10 -6.80
N ALA A 158 1.91 14.47 -7.77
CA ALA A 158 0.59 14.84 -8.27
C ALA A 158 -0.55 14.06 -7.59
N GLY A 159 -0.34 12.77 -7.32
CA GLY A 159 -1.31 11.88 -6.69
C GLY A 159 -0.66 10.57 -6.27
N PRO A 160 0.08 10.53 -5.15
CA PRO A 160 0.79 9.32 -4.71
C PRO A 160 -0.19 8.19 -4.38
N ARG A 161 -0.02 7.03 -5.04
CA ARG A 161 -0.91 5.86 -4.94
C ARG A 161 -0.33 4.74 -4.10
N ALA A 162 1.00 4.59 -4.14
CA ALA A 162 1.70 3.58 -3.35
C ALA A 162 3.06 4.09 -2.88
N VAL A 163 3.49 3.61 -1.71
CA VAL A 163 4.78 3.92 -1.10
C VAL A 163 5.48 2.64 -0.68
N LEU A 164 6.80 2.58 -0.91
CA LEU A 164 7.61 1.44 -0.57
C LEU A 164 9.03 1.90 -0.18
N LEU A 165 9.59 1.34 0.87
CA LEU A 165 10.98 1.59 1.26
C LEU A 165 11.88 0.49 0.69
N SER A 166 13.06 0.87 0.18
CA SER A 166 14.10 -0.10 -0.17
C SER A 166 14.53 -0.94 1.03
N ALA A 167 15.20 -2.08 0.78
CA ALA A 167 15.63 -2.99 1.84
C ALA A 167 16.55 -2.33 2.87
N ASP A 168 17.39 -1.40 2.43
CA ASP A 168 18.31 -0.62 3.27
C ASP A 168 17.70 0.69 3.80
N GLU A 169 16.42 0.93 3.49
CA GLU A 169 15.64 2.12 3.87
C GLU A 169 16.28 3.46 3.46
N LYS A 170 17.14 3.45 2.43
CA LYS A 170 17.77 4.66 1.89
C LYS A 170 17.07 5.23 0.66
N THR A 171 16.04 4.55 0.18
CA THR A 171 15.22 4.98 -0.96
C THR A 171 13.75 4.80 -0.63
N LEU A 172 12.98 5.87 -0.87
CA LEU A 172 11.53 5.82 -0.90
C LEU A 172 11.08 5.72 -2.36
N TYR A 173 10.42 4.63 -2.70
CA TYR A 173 9.73 4.48 -3.98
C TYR A 173 8.31 5.01 -3.84
N VAL A 174 7.88 5.82 -4.82
CA VAL A 174 6.55 6.42 -4.86
C VAL A 174 5.95 6.19 -6.23
N ALA A 175 4.85 5.46 -6.28
CA ALA A 175 3.99 5.41 -7.45
C ALA A 175 3.08 6.64 -7.42
N ASP A 176 3.10 7.43 -8.48
CA ASP A 176 2.44 8.74 -8.55
C ASP A 176 1.59 8.87 -9.82
N GLY A 177 0.55 9.67 -9.73
CA GLY A 177 -0.38 9.96 -10.81
C GLY A 177 -1.65 9.14 -10.77
N ASP A 178 -2.71 9.72 -11.33
CA ASP A 178 -4.04 9.10 -11.46
C ASP A 178 -4.55 9.28 -12.90
N VAL A 179 -4.59 8.18 -13.64
CA VAL A 179 -5.02 8.16 -15.04
C VAL A 179 -6.46 8.67 -15.21
N GLU A 180 -7.36 8.44 -14.23
CA GLU A 180 -8.75 8.94 -14.26
C GLU A 180 -8.81 10.48 -14.13
N ARG A 181 -7.76 11.10 -13.63
CA ARG A 181 -7.58 12.57 -13.59
C ARG A 181 -6.80 13.12 -14.79
N GLY A 182 -6.31 12.23 -15.66
CA GLY A 182 -5.48 12.60 -16.80
C GLY A 182 -4.00 12.79 -16.46
N ASP A 183 -3.57 12.38 -15.28
CA ASP A 183 -2.15 12.41 -14.91
C ASP A 183 -1.37 11.33 -15.66
N VAL A 184 -0.11 11.61 -15.97
CA VAL A 184 0.85 10.59 -16.42
C VAL A 184 1.32 9.83 -15.19
N CYS A 185 1.08 8.51 -15.19
CA CYS A 185 1.49 7.67 -14.06
C CYS A 185 2.99 7.36 -14.13
N GLN A 186 3.67 7.45 -12.98
CA GLN A 186 5.12 7.34 -12.89
C GLN A 186 5.53 6.56 -11.63
N LEU A 187 6.72 5.97 -11.67
CA LEU A 187 7.40 5.46 -10.47
C LEU A 187 8.62 6.32 -10.19
N PHE A 188 8.67 6.90 -9.01
CA PHE A 188 9.79 7.71 -8.53
C PHE A 188 10.62 7.00 -7.46
N ALA A 189 11.90 7.33 -7.39
CA ALA A 189 12.80 7.00 -6.30
C ALA A 189 13.34 8.28 -5.68
N TYR A 190 13.10 8.46 -4.39
CA TYR A 190 13.64 9.55 -3.58
C TYR A 190 14.75 8.97 -2.69
N PRO A 191 16.00 9.46 -2.76
CA PRO A 191 16.99 9.12 -1.75
C PRO A 191 16.55 9.67 -0.39
N ILE A 192 16.73 8.88 0.67
CA ILE A 192 16.36 9.26 2.04
C ILE A 192 17.63 9.34 2.88
N ASP A 193 17.82 10.45 3.58
CA ASP A 193 18.90 10.58 4.53
C ASP A 193 18.62 9.87 5.87
N LYS A 194 19.59 9.87 6.77
CA LYS A 194 19.48 9.26 8.11
C LYS A 194 18.37 9.86 8.99
N HIS A 195 17.90 11.06 8.67
CA HIS A 195 16.80 11.75 9.36
C HIS A 195 15.44 11.50 8.69
N GLY A 196 15.42 10.82 7.53
CA GLY A 196 14.23 10.56 6.76
C GLY A 196 13.80 11.74 5.89
N VAL A 197 14.73 12.63 5.56
CA VAL A 197 14.48 13.72 4.61
C VAL A 197 14.69 13.18 3.20
N ALA A 198 13.69 13.40 2.34
CA ALA A 198 13.76 13.02 0.93
C ALA A 198 14.58 14.04 0.13
N GLY A 199 15.52 13.54 -0.66
CA GLY A 199 16.26 14.34 -1.64
C GLY A 199 15.51 14.46 -2.98
N HIS A 200 16.22 14.93 -4.01
CA HIS A 200 15.67 15.05 -5.35
C HIS A 200 15.28 13.68 -5.93
N ARG A 201 14.08 13.58 -6.47
CA ARG A 201 13.57 12.35 -7.08
C ARG A 201 14.29 12.01 -8.38
N LYS A 202 14.35 10.72 -8.65
CA LYS A 202 14.67 10.14 -9.95
C LYS A 202 13.43 9.42 -10.48
N THR A 203 13.06 9.66 -11.73
CA THR A 203 12.04 8.86 -12.41
C THR A 203 12.63 7.50 -12.76
N LEU A 204 12.01 6.44 -12.28
CA LEU A 204 12.39 5.06 -12.60
C LEU A 204 11.56 4.51 -13.76
N LEU A 205 10.25 4.82 -13.78
CA LEU A 205 9.33 4.35 -14.80
C LEU A 205 8.39 5.48 -15.20
N ASN A 206 8.16 5.61 -16.51
CA ASN A 206 7.22 6.54 -17.11
C ASN A 206 6.22 5.71 -17.91
N LEU A 207 4.94 5.80 -17.58
CA LEU A 207 3.90 5.10 -18.32
C LEU A 207 3.31 5.99 -19.42
N ALA A 208 2.66 5.38 -20.41
CA ALA A 208 1.95 6.15 -21.42
C ALA A 208 0.75 6.91 -20.82
N ALA A 209 0.31 7.95 -21.49
CA ALA A 209 -0.69 8.89 -20.96
C ALA A 209 -2.06 8.27 -20.59
N ASN A 210 -2.38 7.10 -21.12
CA ASN A 210 -3.63 6.40 -20.84
C ASN A 210 -3.44 5.07 -20.08
N GLU A 211 -2.24 4.85 -19.53
CA GLU A 211 -1.93 3.64 -18.77
C GLU A 211 -2.19 3.86 -17.29
N ARG A 212 -2.96 2.93 -16.69
CA ARG A 212 -3.14 2.89 -15.25
C ARG A 212 -1.82 2.53 -14.58
N GLY A 213 -1.43 3.35 -13.60
CA GLY A 213 -0.19 3.24 -12.87
C GLY A 213 -0.17 2.09 -11.86
N ILE A 214 0.87 2.14 -11.04
CA ILE A 214 1.08 1.20 -9.95
C ILE A 214 0.15 1.56 -8.79
N GLU A 215 -0.63 0.60 -8.33
CA GLU A 215 -1.55 0.75 -7.19
C GLU A 215 -0.98 0.18 -5.89
N GLY A 216 -0.07 -0.77 -5.96
CA GLY A 216 0.57 -1.35 -4.80
C GLY A 216 1.89 -2.02 -5.12
N MET A 217 2.78 -2.05 -4.13
CA MET A 217 4.14 -2.56 -4.27
C MET A 217 4.59 -3.34 -3.05
N CYS A 218 5.45 -4.35 -3.26
CA CYS A 218 6.25 -4.97 -2.21
C CYS A 218 7.65 -5.31 -2.73
N LEU A 219 8.58 -5.67 -1.83
CA LEU A 219 9.92 -6.13 -2.23
C LEU A 219 10.02 -7.65 -2.23
N ASP A 220 10.77 -8.17 -3.23
CA ASP A 220 11.33 -9.52 -3.10
C ASP A 220 12.65 -9.51 -2.28
N SER A 221 13.18 -10.69 -2.00
CA SER A 221 14.42 -10.88 -1.24
C SER A 221 15.66 -10.27 -1.92
N ASP A 222 15.63 -10.10 -3.25
CA ASP A 222 16.71 -9.49 -4.02
C ASP A 222 16.59 -7.96 -4.05
N GLY A 223 15.51 -7.43 -3.47
CA GLY A 223 15.18 -6.01 -3.44
C GLY A 223 14.60 -5.47 -4.74
N ASN A 224 14.09 -6.35 -5.61
CA ASN A 224 13.27 -5.91 -6.73
C ASN A 224 11.88 -5.53 -6.23
N ILE A 225 11.24 -4.62 -6.96
CA ILE A 225 9.88 -4.16 -6.70
C ILE A 225 8.91 -5.08 -7.43
N ILE A 226 8.01 -5.72 -6.70
CA ILE A 226 6.84 -6.38 -7.26
C ILE A 226 5.70 -5.37 -7.24
N ALA A 227 5.07 -5.10 -8.38
CA ALA A 227 4.07 -4.05 -8.50
C ALA A 227 2.81 -4.53 -9.21
N CYS A 228 1.66 -4.11 -8.70
CA CYS A 228 0.34 -4.30 -9.29
C CYS A 228 -0.01 -3.08 -10.15
N MET A 229 -0.31 -3.27 -11.44
CA MET A 229 -0.61 -2.18 -12.36
C MET A 229 -1.55 -2.59 -13.51
N GLY A 230 -2.04 -1.60 -14.24
CA GLY A 230 -2.88 -1.84 -15.42
C GLY A 230 -4.34 -2.13 -15.11
N TRP A 231 -5.16 -2.10 -16.14
CA TRP A 231 -6.60 -2.41 -16.14
C TRP A 231 -7.09 -2.73 -17.55
N ASN A 232 -8.36 -3.19 -17.66
CA ASN A 232 -8.97 -3.51 -18.96
C ASN A 232 -9.62 -2.30 -19.66
N LYS A 233 -9.65 -1.11 -19.04
CA LYS A 233 -10.32 0.07 -19.63
C LYS A 233 -9.47 0.74 -20.71
N SER A 234 -8.15 0.84 -20.50
CA SER A 234 -7.22 1.51 -21.43
C SER A 234 -5.77 1.16 -21.13
N GLY A 235 -4.89 1.36 -22.09
CA GLY A 235 -3.44 1.17 -21.94
C GLY A 235 -3.05 -0.31 -21.81
N ALA A 236 -2.02 -0.58 -21.01
CA ALA A 236 -1.53 -1.93 -20.78
C ALA A 236 -2.54 -2.78 -19.97
N PRO A 237 -2.65 -4.09 -20.27
CA PRO A 237 -3.54 -5.00 -19.55
C PRO A 237 -3.11 -5.14 -18.08
N PRO A 238 -4.03 -5.63 -17.21
CA PRO A 238 -3.72 -5.87 -15.81
C PRO A 238 -2.53 -6.81 -15.63
N ALA A 239 -1.55 -6.40 -14.85
CA ALA A 239 -0.32 -7.16 -14.66
C ALA A 239 0.23 -7.05 -13.23
N VAL A 240 0.97 -8.10 -12.84
CA VAL A 240 1.94 -8.04 -11.75
C VAL A 240 3.33 -8.03 -12.39
N VAL A 241 4.08 -6.98 -12.15
CA VAL A 241 5.39 -6.79 -12.78
C VAL A 241 6.51 -6.84 -11.76
N VAL A 242 7.67 -7.32 -12.18
CA VAL A 242 8.92 -7.27 -11.42
C VAL A 242 9.78 -6.16 -11.98
N ILE A 243 10.11 -5.19 -11.15
CA ILE A 243 10.90 -4.02 -11.53
C ILE A 243 12.21 -4.04 -10.74
N SER A 244 13.35 -3.91 -11.42
CA SER A 244 14.64 -3.77 -10.75
C SER A 244 14.70 -2.46 -9.94
N ARG A 245 15.63 -2.38 -9.00
CA ARG A 245 15.91 -1.13 -8.25
C ARG A 245 16.21 0.07 -9.14
N GLY A 246 16.67 -0.17 -10.37
CA GLY A 246 16.99 0.85 -11.37
C GLY A 246 15.81 1.28 -12.25
N GLY A 247 14.64 0.62 -12.14
CA GLY A 247 13.45 0.92 -12.92
C GLY A 247 13.27 0.07 -14.19
N THR A 248 14.10 -0.96 -14.40
CA THR A 248 13.92 -1.87 -15.54
C THR A 248 12.87 -2.91 -15.21
N ILE A 249 11.87 -3.10 -16.06
CA ILE A 249 10.92 -4.20 -15.97
C ILE A 249 11.66 -5.50 -16.33
N LEU A 250 11.77 -6.41 -15.36
CA LEU A 250 12.44 -7.70 -15.49
C LEU A 250 11.47 -8.80 -15.94
N GLU A 251 10.25 -8.76 -15.42
CA GLU A 251 9.21 -9.76 -15.69
C GLU A 251 7.84 -9.09 -15.70
N THR A 252 6.94 -9.66 -16.52
CA THR A 252 5.53 -9.24 -16.56
C THR A 252 4.67 -10.50 -16.52
N HIS A 253 3.74 -10.56 -15.57
CA HIS A 253 2.81 -11.68 -15.40
C HIS A 253 1.38 -11.15 -15.47
N PRO A 254 0.47 -11.82 -16.19
CA PRO A 254 -0.94 -11.47 -16.18
C PRO A 254 -1.47 -11.42 -14.74
N ALA A 255 -2.18 -10.37 -14.38
CA ALA A 255 -2.84 -10.27 -13.09
C ALA A 255 -4.02 -11.26 -13.00
N PRO A 256 -4.39 -11.70 -11.79
CA PRO A 256 -5.51 -12.65 -11.62
C PRO A 256 -6.88 -12.07 -11.95
N ALA A 257 -7.01 -10.74 -11.92
CA ALA A 257 -8.24 -10.01 -12.17
C ALA A 257 -7.94 -8.60 -12.68
N ASP A 258 -9.01 -7.90 -13.12
CA ASP A 258 -8.92 -6.50 -13.52
C ASP A 258 -8.47 -5.60 -12.36
N ALA A 259 -7.68 -4.58 -12.68
CA ALA A 259 -7.20 -3.58 -11.75
C ALA A 259 -6.66 -4.20 -10.45
N PRO A 260 -5.52 -4.93 -10.48
CA PRO A 260 -4.87 -5.43 -9.28
C PRO A 260 -4.46 -4.26 -8.39
N MET A 261 -4.74 -4.39 -7.07
CA MET A 261 -4.62 -3.26 -6.14
C MET A 261 -3.35 -3.31 -5.31
N ARG A 262 -3.14 -4.37 -4.54
CA ARG A 262 -2.02 -4.50 -3.62
C ARG A 262 -1.38 -5.87 -3.77
N CYS A 263 -0.09 -5.96 -3.46
CA CYS A 263 0.60 -7.24 -3.35
C CYS A 263 1.46 -7.30 -2.09
N THR A 264 1.62 -8.50 -1.54
CA THR A 264 2.56 -8.79 -0.46
C THR A 264 2.96 -10.26 -0.50
N PHE A 265 4.15 -10.55 -0.03
CA PHE A 265 4.56 -11.91 0.24
C PHE A 265 4.01 -12.40 1.58
N GLY A 266 3.67 -13.67 1.65
CA GLY A 266 3.19 -14.33 2.85
C GLY A 266 3.63 -15.78 2.92
N ASP A 267 2.96 -16.53 3.81
CA ASP A 267 3.34 -17.84 4.31
C ASP A 267 4.60 -17.77 5.21
N ALA A 268 4.86 -18.80 5.99
CA ALA A 268 5.95 -18.80 6.97
C ALA A 268 7.34 -18.58 6.36
N ASP A 269 7.50 -18.97 5.09
CA ASP A 269 8.74 -18.83 4.33
C ASP A 269 8.75 -17.63 3.38
N LEU A 270 7.66 -16.81 3.38
CA LEU A 270 7.42 -15.70 2.45
C LEU A 270 7.53 -16.13 0.98
N GLY A 271 7.17 -17.38 0.66
CA GLY A 271 7.31 -17.97 -0.67
C GLY A 271 6.08 -17.84 -1.56
N SER A 272 4.97 -17.32 -1.04
CA SER A 272 3.73 -17.08 -1.78
C SER A 272 3.49 -15.58 -1.95
N LEU A 273 3.08 -15.18 -3.15
CA LEU A 273 2.64 -13.80 -3.41
C LEU A 273 1.12 -13.74 -3.34
N TYR A 274 0.62 -12.78 -2.57
CA TYR A 274 -0.80 -12.47 -2.46
C TYR A 274 -1.11 -11.16 -3.18
N VAL A 275 -2.28 -11.12 -3.85
CA VAL A 275 -2.74 -9.97 -4.62
C VAL A 275 -4.21 -9.70 -4.32
N THR A 276 -4.56 -8.45 -4.08
CA THR A 276 -5.95 -7.96 -4.02
C THR A 276 -6.33 -7.27 -5.33
N ALA A 277 -7.62 -7.22 -5.65
CA ALA A 277 -8.08 -6.67 -6.92
C ALA A 277 -9.44 -5.94 -6.81
N ALA A 278 -9.82 -5.27 -7.90
CA ALA A 278 -11.07 -4.51 -7.95
C ALA A 278 -12.33 -5.38 -7.93
N ASP A 279 -12.22 -6.67 -8.27
CA ASP A 279 -13.33 -7.63 -8.25
C ASP A 279 -13.69 -8.15 -6.85
N GLY A 280 -12.97 -7.71 -5.81
CA GLY A 280 -13.19 -8.13 -4.42
C GLY A 280 -12.52 -9.44 -4.04
N GLY A 281 -11.64 -10.00 -4.88
CA GLY A 281 -10.89 -11.22 -4.61
C GLY A 281 -9.61 -10.99 -3.79
N LEU A 282 -9.20 -12.02 -3.05
CA LEU A 282 -7.84 -12.24 -2.59
C LEU A 282 -7.27 -13.43 -3.38
N TYR A 283 -6.15 -13.21 -4.01
CA TYR A 283 -5.47 -14.18 -4.87
C TYR A 283 -4.11 -14.55 -4.33
N ARG A 284 -3.67 -15.78 -4.60
CA ARG A 284 -2.36 -16.32 -4.19
C ARG A 284 -1.65 -16.97 -5.38
N ALA A 285 -0.35 -16.71 -5.54
CA ALA A 285 0.53 -17.45 -6.42
C ALA A 285 1.62 -18.15 -5.61
N ARG A 286 1.79 -19.45 -5.82
CA ARG A 286 2.82 -20.30 -5.20
C ARG A 286 3.88 -20.71 -6.23
N GLY A 287 5.08 -21.04 -5.74
CA GLY A 287 6.14 -21.58 -6.61
C GLY A 287 6.62 -20.60 -7.70
N ILE A 288 6.56 -19.31 -7.42
CA ILE A 288 6.89 -18.25 -8.37
C ILE A 288 8.40 -17.99 -8.54
N GLY A 289 9.25 -18.77 -7.86
CA GLY A 289 10.70 -18.61 -7.92
C GLY A 289 11.24 -17.40 -7.15
N ARG A 290 10.39 -16.67 -6.43
CA ARG A 290 10.74 -15.50 -5.62
C ARG A 290 10.20 -15.64 -4.21
N ARG A 291 10.82 -14.91 -3.28
CA ARG A 291 10.39 -14.81 -1.88
C ARG A 291 10.35 -13.36 -1.46
N GLY A 292 9.55 -13.06 -0.47
CA GLY A 292 9.49 -11.76 0.14
C GLY A 292 10.75 -11.42 0.94
N LEU A 293 11.00 -10.12 1.10
CA LEU A 293 12.07 -9.63 1.96
C LEU A 293 11.75 -9.96 3.43
N LYS A 294 12.57 -10.80 4.05
CA LYS A 294 12.49 -11.05 5.48
C LYS A 294 13.09 -9.86 6.22
N ARG A 295 12.25 -9.03 6.82
CA ARG A 295 12.72 -7.97 7.70
C ARG A 295 13.21 -8.59 8.99
N SER A 296 14.47 -8.36 9.35
CA SER A 296 15.05 -8.84 10.61
C SER A 296 14.24 -8.33 11.80
N PRO A 297 14.03 -9.14 12.86
CA PRO A 297 13.46 -8.62 14.11
C PRO A 297 14.35 -7.49 14.65
N PRO A 298 13.82 -6.59 15.46
CA PRO A 298 14.63 -5.58 16.13
C PRO A 298 15.71 -6.29 16.95
N SER A 299 16.95 -5.80 16.82
CA SER A 299 18.05 -6.17 17.71
C SER A 299 17.82 -5.65 19.11
#